data_f3a6dfaa981aedac9ac57c5ae77bddae
#
_entry.id   f3a6dfaa981aedac9ac57c5ae77bddae
#
_cell.length_a   1.000
_cell.length_b   1.000
_cell.length_c   1.000
_cell.angle_alpha   90.00
_cell.angle_beta   90.00
_cell.angle_gamma   90.00
#
_symmetry.space_group_name_H-M   'P 1'
#
loop_
_entity.id
_entity.type
_entity.pdbx_description
1 polymer ?
#
loop_
_entity_poly.entity_id
_entity_poly.type
_entity_poly.pdbx_seq_one_letter_code
_entity_poly.pdbx_strand_id
1 'polypeptide(L)'
;MKKLLCIIISLIMLTSISLAGAPTYELKTVSGVRANVVKVKLEKGVKLRVAKNNDKLIGAESFQSMVNTYGAKAAINANYFDAYKTLEPMATIIKGKQVIHMVGNTASLMVYDDYKVHFDTLTLSYKGYLDGKTKNEWNNNTQTMDFNVFSVWYVNQNPNDQSGVYIFTKYRNKDIVLNGGWIVEVVNNVVGKTYLPAGKITIPENGYVIYYGPQAADKNFVDQRFKPGRTVGLELVDQTGSSIFKAGDKDIKYSDISDMIAAGPMVVKNGKNVAAENKKAFKEAKINTNSAQRSAIGITANNELVMVTCVANMEKLAQVMIALGCKDAMNLDGGASSALFVNGKFVKPAGRNLNTIFMVQ
;
A
#
# COMPACT_ATOMS: atom_id res chain seq x y z
N MET A 1 57.01 37.25 -43.83
CA MET A 1 55.62 36.72 -43.89
C MET A 1 55.45 35.67 -42.77
N LYS A 2 54.89 36.05 -41.63
CA LYS A 2 54.63 35.17 -40.48
C LYS A 2 53.20 34.69 -40.59
N LYS A 3 52.98 33.37 -40.79
CA LYS A 3 51.70 32.74 -40.79
C LYS A 3 51.22 32.56 -39.34
N LEU A 4 50.12 33.27 -38.98
CA LEU A 4 49.47 33.15 -37.70
C LEU A 4 48.56 31.92 -37.78
N LEU A 5 48.84 30.89 -36.96
CA LEU A 5 48.04 29.67 -36.86
C LEU A 5 47.02 29.88 -35.73
N CYS A 6 45.74 30.16 -36.08
CA CYS A 6 44.65 30.23 -35.12
C CYS A 6 44.22 28.80 -34.77
N ILE A 7 44.50 28.37 -33.54
CA ILE A 7 43.97 27.12 -32.98
C ILE A 7 42.62 27.47 -32.36
N ILE A 8 41.52 27.02 -32.99
CA ILE A 8 40.18 27.10 -32.42
C ILE A 8 40.05 25.91 -31.46
N ILE A 9 40.12 26.15 -30.16
CA ILE A 9 39.78 25.20 -29.13
C ILE A 9 38.24 25.21 -29.00
N SER A 10 37.58 24.25 -29.61
CA SER A 10 36.14 24.02 -29.38
C SER A 10 35.97 23.39 -28.00
N LEU A 11 35.52 24.20 -27.05
CA LEU A 11 35.10 23.76 -25.72
C LEU A 11 33.78 22.97 -25.86
N ILE A 12 33.87 21.64 -25.93
CA ILE A 12 32.68 20.78 -25.86
C ILE A 12 32.20 20.84 -24.43
N MET A 13 31.21 21.70 -24.15
CA MET A 13 30.42 21.60 -22.94
C MET A 13 29.68 20.26 -22.99
N LEU A 14 30.19 19.24 -22.30
CA LEU A 14 29.39 18.07 -21.93
C LEU A 14 28.29 18.58 -20.98
N THR A 15 27.15 18.93 -21.53
CA THR A 15 25.92 19.02 -20.74
C THR A 15 25.62 17.60 -20.27
N SER A 16 25.91 17.33 -19.01
CA SER A 16 25.40 16.14 -18.33
C SER A 16 23.88 16.20 -18.40
N ILE A 17 23.28 15.45 -19.29
CA ILE A 17 21.84 15.19 -19.29
C ILE A 17 21.58 14.47 -17.97
N SER A 18 21.20 15.22 -16.94
CA SER A 18 20.68 14.64 -15.71
C SER A 18 19.42 13.88 -16.10
N LEU A 19 19.49 12.54 -16.09
CA LEU A 19 18.34 11.70 -16.39
C LEU A 19 17.33 11.97 -15.28
N ALA A 20 16.16 12.52 -15.66
CA ALA A 20 15.10 12.87 -14.73
C ALA A 20 14.82 11.70 -13.76
N GLY A 21 14.84 11.97 -12.45
CA GLY A 21 14.57 10.97 -11.44
C GLY A 21 15.64 9.90 -11.24
N ALA A 22 16.89 10.12 -11.68
CA ALA A 22 17.98 9.17 -11.42
C ALA A 22 18.22 9.00 -9.90
N PRO A 23 18.16 7.77 -9.36
CA PRO A 23 18.42 7.53 -7.94
C PRO A 23 19.88 7.85 -7.59
N THR A 24 20.08 8.52 -6.46
CA THR A 24 21.41 8.73 -5.84
C THR A 24 21.56 7.86 -4.61
N TYR A 25 22.80 7.47 -4.27
CA TYR A 25 23.10 6.66 -3.09
C TYR A 25 24.24 7.24 -2.30
N GLU A 26 24.09 7.27 -0.99
CA GLU A 26 25.14 7.61 -0.03
C GLU A 26 25.09 6.68 1.19
N LEU A 27 26.25 6.21 1.62
CA LEU A 27 26.44 5.63 2.95
C LEU A 27 27.01 6.72 3.85
N LYS A 28 26.21 7.25 4.77
CA LYS A 28 26.62 8.38 5.62
C LYS A 28 26.11 8.27 7.06
N THR A 29 26.75 9.03 7.94
CA THR A 29 26.26 9.19 9.32
C THR A 29 25.31 10.39 9.39
N VAL A 30 24.06 10.15 9.83
CA VAL A 30 23.01 11.14 9.96
C VAL A 30 22.47 11.09 11.40
N SER A 31 22.47 12.20 12.10
CA SER A 31 22.07 12.26 13.52
C SER A 31 22.75 11.20 14.39
N GLY A 32 24.04 10.88 14.13
CA GLY A 32 24.81 9.85 14.84
C GLY A 32 24.49 8.41 14.46
N VAL A 33 23.71 8.17 13.40
CA VAL A 33 23.34 6.84 12.89
C VAL A 33 23.95 6.62 11.51
N ARG A 34 24.67 5.50 11.33
CA ARG A 34 25.17 5.10 10.01
C ARG A 34 24.02 4.53 9.19
N ALA A 35 23.72 5.15 8.06
CA ALA A 35 22.56 4.87 7.23
C ALA A 35 22.95 4.72 5.75
N ASN A 36 22.34 3.72 5.07
CA ASN A 36 22.25 3.70 3.63
C ASN A 36 21.10 4.63 3.24
N VAL A 37 21.36 5.58 2.39
CA VAL A 37 20.41 6.60 1.96
C VAL A 37 20.31 6.60 0.44
N VAL A 38 19.10 6.38 -0.08
CA VAL A 38 18.77 6.55 -1.50
C VAL A 38 17.80 7.72 -1.63
N LYS A 39 18.08 8.63 -2.56
CA LYS A 39 17.19 9.75 -2.89
C LYS A 39 16.82 9.71 -4.37
N VAL A 40 15.57 10.05 -4.65
CA VAL A 40 15.03 10.13 -6.01
C VAL A 40 14.18 11.39 -6.14
N LYS A 41 14.53 12.27 -7.07
CA LYS A 41 13.67 13.42 -7.40
C LYS A 41 12.43 12.91 -8.10
N LEU A 42 11.25 13.22 -7.54
CA LEU A 42 9.98 12.83 -8.13
C LEU A 42 9.51 13.90 -9.13
N GLU A 43 9.53 13.52 -10.39
CA GLU A 43 9.15 14.39 -11.51
C GLU A 43 8.56 13.54 -12.66
N LYS A 44 8.02 14.19 -13.67
CA LYS A 44 7.42 13.51 -14.83
C LYS A 44 8.42 12.54 -15.48
N GLY A 45 8.00 11.30 -15.69
CA GLY A 45 8.84 10.20 -16.21
C GLY A 45 9.31 9.22 -15.16
N VAL A 46 9.25 9.55 -13.86
CA VAL A 46 9.44 8.60 -12.75
C VAL A 46 8.16 7.81 -12.56
N LYS A 47 8.29 6.50 -12.35
CA LYS A 47 7.16 5.63 -12.01
C LYS A 47 7.42 4.96 -10.67
N LEU A 48 6.50 5.15 -9.74
CA LEU A 48 6.50 4.51 -8.43
C LEU A 48 5.53 3.33 -8.46
N ARG A 49 6.00 2.15 -8.06
CA ARG A 49 5.20 0.91 -8.15
C ARG A 49 5.38 0.02 -6.93
N VAL A 50 4.33 -0.72 -6.65
CA VAL A 50 4.36 -1.85 -5.73
C VAL A 50 4.64 -3.11 -6.54
N ALA A 51 5.64 -3.89 -6.13
CA ALA A 51 5.88 -5.22 -6.67
C ALA A 51 5.63 -6.30 -5.61
N LYS A 52 5.07 -7.39 -6.04
CA LYS A 52 4.73 -8.53 -5.19
C LYS A 52 5.29 -9.82 -5.74
N ASN A 53 5.50 -10.79 -4.86
CA ASN A 53 5.84 -12.16 -5.14
C ASN A 53 4.94 -12.76 -6.24
N ASN A 54 5.43 -12.81 -7.49
CA ASN A 54 4.70 -13.35 -8.65
C ASN A 54 3.22 -12.90 -8.74
N ASP A 55 2.93 -11.68 -8.33
CA ASP A 55 1.58 -11.09 -8.21
C ASP A 55 0.60 -11.86 -7.29
N LYS A 56 1.09 -12.80 -6.50
CA LYS A 56 0.29 -13.52 -5.50
C LYS A 56 0.17 -12.72 -4.21
N LEU A 57 -0.97 -12.79 -3.55
CA LEU A 57 -1.17 -12.20 -2.24
C LEU A 57 -0.31 -12.89 -1.17
N ILE A 58 -0.39 -14.22 -1.14
CA ILE A 58 0.29 -15.08 -0.18
C ILE A 58 1.59 -15.58 -0.79
N GLY A 59 2.65 -15.61 0.02
CA GLY A 59 3.97 -16.08 -0.39
C GLY A 59 5.05 -15.02 -0.24
N ALA A 60 6.26 -15.43 -0.51
CA ALA A 60 7.44 -14.56 -0.45
C ALA A 60 8.47 -15.00 -1.49
N GLU A 61 9.21 -14.03 -2.02
CA GLU A 61 10.20 -14.21 -3.07
C GLU A 61 11.49 -13.47 -2.70
N SER A 62 12.62 -13.82 -3.30
CA SER A 62 13.85 -13.11 -3.05
C SER A 62 13.76 -11.66 -3.53
N PHE A 63 14.33 -10.74 -2.76
CA PHE A 63 14.38 -9.32 -3.11
C PHE A 63 15.02 -9.11 -4.49
N GLN A 64 16.10 -9.87 -4.78
CA GLN A 64 16.78 -9.82 -6.05
C GLN A 64 15.89 -10.24 -7.23
N SER A 65 15.12 -11.31 -7.08
CA SER A 65 14.19 -11.77 -8.12
C SER A 65 13.14 -10.70 -8.42
N MET A 66 12.50 -10.14 -7.40
CA MET A 66 11.51 -9.06 -7.59
C MET A 66 12.11 -7.83 -8.26
N VAL A 67 13.28 -7.36 -7.81
CA VAL A 67 13.99 -6.21 -8.40
C VAL A 67 14.25 -6.44 -9.90
N ASN A 68 14.75 -7.62 -10.26
CA ASN A 68 15.08 -7.97 -11.64
C ASN A 68 13.83 -8.13 -12.50
N THR A 69 12.81 -8.84 -12.01
CA THR A 69 11.55 -9.10 -12.72
C THR A 69 10.84 -7.79 -13.09
N TYR A 70 10.83 -6.83 -12.18
CA TYR A 70 10.11 -5.56 -12.38
C TYR A 70 11.00 -4.42 -12.89
N GLY A 71 12.30 -4.63 -13.09
CA GLY A 71 13.22 -3.64 -13.69
C GLY A 71 13.38 -2.37 -12.84
N ALA A 72 13.54 -2.52 -11.52
CA ALA A 72 13.67 -1.39 -10.62
C ALA A 72 15.00 -0.65 -10.79
N LYS A 73 14.99 0.69 -10.76
CA LYS A 73 16.18 1.55 -10.61
C LYS A 73 16.56 1.75 -9.14
N ALA A 74 15.55 1.83 -8.27
CA ALA A 74 15.72 1.76 -6.82
C ALA A 74 14.56 0.97 -6.22
N ALA A 75 14.80 0.25 -5.12
CA ALA A 75 13.76 -0.51 -4.42
C ALA A 75 14.08 -0.65 -2.93
N ILE A 76 13.03 -0.74 -2.13
CA ILE A 76 13.07 -1.00 -0.69
C ILE A 76 11.99 -2.04 -0.33
N ASN A 77 12.22 -2.87 0.69
CA ASN A 77 11.18 -3.72 1.25
C ASN A 77 10.01 -2.88 1.79
N ALA A 78 8.81 -3.43 1.84
CA ALA A 78 7.62 -2.63 2.14
C ALA A 78 6.82 -3.15 3.35
N ASN A 79 5.67 -3.78 3.09
CA ASN A 79 4.69 -4.14 4.11
C ASN A 79 5.19 -5.18 5.12
N TYR A 80 4.65 -5.13 6.33
CA TYR A 80 4.70 -6.26 7.25
C TYR A 80 3.96 -7.45 6.66
N PHE A 81 4.45 -8.65 6.94
CA PHE A 81 3.80 -9.91 6.58
C PHE A 81 4.12 -11.00 7.62
N ASP A 82 3.30 -12.02 7.69
CA ASP A 82 3.55 -13.16 8.57
C ASP A 82 4.64 -14.07 7.98
N ALA A 83 5.89 -13.71 8.21
CA ALA A 83 7.06 -14.33 7.62
C ALA A 83 7.35 -15.77 8.11
N TYR A 84 6.65 -16.24 9.14
CA TYR A 84 6.95 -17.50 9.81
C TYR A 84 5.84 -18.55 9.68
N LYS A 85 4.64 -18.16 9.25
CA LYS A 85 3.48 -19.07 9.17
C LYS A 85 2.79 -18.98 7.82
N THR A 86 1.99 -17.93 7.62
CA THR A 86 1.05 -17.86 6.49
C THR A 86 1.62 -17.17 5.27
N LEU A 87 2.69 -16.38 5.42
CA LEU A 87 3.25 -15.49 4.40
C LEU A 87 2.23 -14.45 3.86
N GLU A 88 1.15 -14.20 4.61
CA GLU A 88 0.13 -13.20 4.29
C GLU A 88 0.63 -11.78 4.64
N PRO A 89 0.30 -10.76 3.84
CA PRO A 89 0.53 -9.38 4.24
C PRO A 89 -0.34 -9.00 5.45
N MET A 90 0.17 -8.09 6.29
CA MET A 90 -0.50 -7.65 7.51
C MET A 90 -1.01 -6.19 7.41
N ALA A 91 -0.97 -5.58 6.24
CA ALA A 91 -1.39 -4.20 6.02
C ALA A 91 -1.93 -4.01 4.59
N THR A 92 -2.61 -2.89 4.35
CA THR A 92 -3.25 -2.58 3.07
C THR A 92 -2.24 -2.49 1.93
N ILE A 93 -2.60 -3.04 0.77
CA ILE A 93 -1.84 -3.00 -0.48
C ILE A 93 -2.79 -2.65 -1.62
N ILE A 94 -2.42 -1.59 -2.37
CA ILE A 94 -3.01 -1.28 -3.68
C ILE A 94 -1.90 -1.43 -4.71
N LYS A 95 -2.19 -2.11 -5.83
CA LYS A 95 -1.28 -2.28 -6.95
C LYS A 95 -2.03 -2.09 -8.26
N GLY A 96 -1.57 -1.17 -9.11
CA GLY A 96 -2.20 -0.90 -10.38
C GLY A 96 -3.68 -0.52 -10.26
N LYS A 97 -4.03 0.33 -9.30
CA LYS A 97 -5.40 0.76 -8.94
C LYS A 97 -6.30 -0.34 -8.36
N GLN A 98 -5.76 -1.51 -8.08
CA GLN A 98 -6.53 -2.61 -7.51
C GLN A 98 -6.20 -2.80 -6.02
N VAL A 99 -7.20 -2.81 -5.17
CA VAL A 99 -7.05 -3.17 -3.76
C VAL A 99 -6.82 -4.67 -3.68
N ILE A 100 -5.55 -5.07 -3.47
CA ILE A 100 -5.16 -6.47 -3.37
C ILE A 100 -5.41 -7.01 -1.96
N HIS A 101 -5.15 -6.16 -0.97
CA HIS A 101 -5.34 -6.47 0.45
C HIS A 101 -5.78 -5.21 1.17
N MET A 102 -6.73 -5.33 2.09
CA MET A 102 -7.20 -4.19 2.88
C MET A 102 -7.50 -4.63 4.30
N VAL A 103 -6.81 -3.99 5.25
CA VAL A 103 -6.93 -4.27 6.67
C VAL A 103 -6.41 -3.13 7.52
N GLY A 104 -7.13 -2.83 8.60
CA GLY A 104 -6.66 -2.05 9.75
C GLY A 104 -6.31 -0.58 9.48
N ASN A 105 -5.92 0.07 10.58
CA ASN A 105 -5.40 1.43 10.59
C ASN A 105 -3.87 1.38 10.54
N THR A 106 -3.28 1.86 9.46
CA THR A 106 -1.83 1.78 9.22
C THR A 106 -1.28 3.06 8.60
N ALA A 107 -0.01 3.36 8.92
CA ALA A 107 0.74 4.36 8.19
C ALA A 107 0.93 3.90 6.75
N SER A 108 0.65 4.77 5.81
CA SER A 108 0.53 4.45 4.39
C SER A 108 1.26 5.46 3.53
N LEU A 109 1.87 4.95 2.46
CA LEU A 109 2.36 5.73 1.32
C LEU A 109 1.46 5.41 0.13
N MET A 110 0.75 6.41 -0.34
CA MET A 110 -0.14 6.37 -1.49
C MET A 110 0.51 7.04 -2.70
N VAL A 111 0.50 6.38 -3.85
CA VAL A 111 0.98 6.92 -5.13
C VAL A 111 -0.22 7.31 -5.98
N TYR A 112 -0.23 8.52 -6.47
CA TYR A 112 -1.16 9.00 -7.48
C TYR A 112 -0.38 9.75 -8.57
N ASP A 113 -0.86 9.79 -9.82
CA ASP A 113 -0.13 10.40 -10.93
C ASP A 113 1.32 9.86 -11.12
N ASP A 114 1.53 8.53 -11.01
CA ASP A 114 2.80 7.82 -11.20
C ASP A 114 3.95 8.24 -10.26
N TYR A 115 4.17 9.52 -10.02
CA TYR A 115 5.31 10.08 -9.28
C TYR A 115 4.91 11.02 -8.14
N LYS A 116 3.63 11.19 -7.85
CA LYS A 116 3.16 11.97 -6.71
C LYS A 116 2.79 11.05 -5.56
N VAL A 117 3.17 11.44 -4.37
CA VAL A 117 2.93 10.64 -3.17
C VAL A 117 2.23 11.44 -2.08
N HIS A 118 1.43 10.73 -1.31
CA HIS A 118 0.83 11.23 -0.07
C HIS A 118 1.08 10.22 1.06
N PHE A 119 1.40 10.74 2.24
CA PHE A 119 1.59 9.93 3.45
C PHE A 119 0.51 10.23 4.45
N ASP A 120 -0.16 9.21 4.95
CA ASP A 120 -1.11 9.36 6.04
C ASP A 120 -1.24 8.08 6.88
N THR A 121 -1.91 8.19 8.03
CA THR A 121 -2.36 7.05 8.82
C THR A 121 -3.87 6.98 8.69
N LEU A 122 -4.36 5.92 8.06
CA LEU A 122 -5.78 5.80 7.73
C LEU A 122 -6.28 4.35 7.76
N THR A 123 -7.58 4.22 7.90
CA THR A 123 -8.32 2.97 7.69
C THR A 123 -9.15 3.13 6.43
N LEU A 124 -8.93 2.27 5.44
CA LEU A 124 -9.75 2.19 4.26
C LEU A 124 -10.86 1.14 4.42
N SER A 125 -11.99 1.41 3.78
CA SER A 125 -13.10 0.47 3.64
C SER A 125 -13.81 0.70 2.30
N TYR A 126 -14.67 -0.23 1.90
CA TYR A 126 -15.59 0.02 0.80
C TYR A 126 -16.97 0.38 1.31
N LYS A 127 -17.52 1.45 0.78
CA LYS A 127 -18.96 1.72 0.79
C LYS A 127 -19.57 1.11 -0.47
N GLY A 128 -20.51 0.21 -0.27
CA GLY A 128 -21.17 -0.52 -1.34
C GLY A 128 -22.53 0.08 -1.69
N TYR A 129 -22.85 0.04 -2.97
CA TYR A 129 -24.09 0.55 -3.54
C TYR A 129 -24.73 -0.52 -4.40
N LEU A 130 -26.05 -0.62 -4.35
CA LEU A 130 -26.83 -1.50 -5.20
C LEU A 130 -27.65 -0.64 -6.18
N ASP A 131 -27.58 -1.01 -7.47
CA ASP A 131 -28.28 -0.33 -8.58
C ASP A 131 -27.96 1.17 -8.67
N GLY A 132 -26.72 1.56 -8.30
CA GLY A 132 -26.26 2.94 -8.31
C GLY A 132 -26.88 3.85 -7.26
N LYS A 133 -27.69 3.32 -6.33
CA LYS A 133 -28.36 4.09 -5.29
C LYS A 133 -27.46 4.28 -4.07
N THR A 134 -27.26 5.52 -3.64
CA THR A 134 -26.32 5.90 -2.57
C THR A 134 -26.92 5.93 -1.17
N LYS A 135 -28.20 5.62 -1.03
CA LYS A 135 -28.95 5.56 0.25
C LYS A 135 -30.03 4.51 0.21
N ASN A 136 -30.51 4.08 1.38
CA ASN A 136 -31.75 3.31 1.50
C ASN A 136 -32.92 4.22 1.22
N GLU A 137 -33.99 3.70 0.60
CA GLU A 137 -35.17 4.46 0.18
C GLU A 137 -36.45 3.74 0.59
N TRP A 138 -37.45 4.51 1.06
CA TRP A 138 -38.79 3.96 1.31
C TRP A 138 -39.51 3.76 0.00
N ASN A 139 -40.01 2.57 -0.25
CA ASN A 139 -40.78 2.21 -1.42
C ASN A 139 -42.24 2.31 -1.11
N ASN A 140 -42.91 3.37 -1.61
CA ASN A 140 -44.33 3.61 -1.36
C ASN A 140 -45.26 2.56 -1.98
N ASN A 141 -44.82 1.88 -3.04
CA ASN A 141 -45.64 0.87 -3.70
C ASN A 141 -45.69 -0.46 -2.91
N THR A 142 -44.58 -0.83 -2.31
CA THR A 142 -44.48 -2.08 -1.55
C THR A 142 -44.61 -1.87 -0.04
N GLN A 143 -44.64 -0.60 0.42
CA GLN A 143 -44.62 -0.23 1.85
C GLN A 143 -43.44 -0.86 2.62
N THR A 144 -42.28 -0.92 1.96
CA THR A 144 -41.04 -1.50 2.53
C THR A 144 -39.85 -0.59 2.32
N MET A 145 -38.79 -0.81 3.08
CA MET A 145 -37.49 -0.17 2.86
C MET A 145 -36.72 -0.91 1.78
N ASP A 146 -36.33 -0.21 0.71
CA ASP A 146 -35.35 -0.68 -0.26
C ASP A 146 -33.95 -0.44 0.29
N PHE A 147 -33.26 -1.51 0.69
CA PHE A 147 -31.92 -1.46 1.22
C PHE A 147 -30.91 -1.47 0.06
N ASN A 148 -30.21 -0.36 -0.12
CA ASN A 148 -29.34 -0.12 -1.27
C ASN A 148 -27.87 0.07 -0.92
N VAL A 149 -27.53 0.19 0.38
CA VAL A 149 -26.16 0.44 0.81
C VAL A 149 -25.67 -0.62 1.78
N PHE A 150 -24.35 -0.88 1.72
CA PHE A 150 -23.64 -1.80 2.62
C PHE A 150 -22.19 -1.34 2.80
N SER A 151 -21.45 -1.98 3.69
CA SER A 151 -20.02 -1.70 3.91
C SER A 151 -19.22 -2.97 3.85
N VAL A 152 -17.94 -2.85 3.43
CA VAL A 152 -16.97 -3.93 3.46
C VAL A 152 -15.68 -3.39 4.11
N TRP A 153 -15.16 -4.11 5.10
CA TRP A 153 -14.02 -3.62 5.89
C TRP A 153 -12.70 -4.29 5.52
N TYR A 154 -12.77 -5.45 4.90
CA TYR A 154 -11.59 -6.26 4.61
C TYR A 154 -11.59 -6.75 3.16
N VAL A 155 -10.41 -6.75 2.53
CA VAL A 155 -10.20 -7.36 1.21
C VAL A 155 -9.11 -8.41 1.33
N ASN A 156 -9.43 -9.64 0.97
CA ASN A 156 -8.51 -10.78 0.97
C ASN A 156 -7.81 -11.06 2.31
N GLN A 157 -8.32 -10.50 3.40
CA GLN A 157 -7.88 -10.75 4.76
C GLN A 157 -8.37 -12.11 5.24
N ASN A 158 -7.59 -12.79 6.08
CA ASN A 158 -8.05 -13.99 6.75
C ASN A 158 -9.27 -13.68 7.65
N PRO A 159 -10.40 -14.40 7.54
CA PRO A 159 -11.65 -14.04 8.21
C PRO A 159 -11.65 -14.45 9.71
N ASN A 160 -10.78 -13.82 10.49
CA ASN A 160 -10.67 -14.05 11.93
C ASN A 160 -11.69 -13.26 12.76
N ASP A 161 -12.29 -12.21 12.20
CA ASP A 161 -13.33 -11.40 12.84
C ASP A 161 -14.71 -11.94 12.41
N GLN A 162 -15.43 -12.53 13.36
CA GLN A 162 -16.77 -13.10 13.10
C GLN A 162 -17.82 -12.04 12.78
N SER A 163 -17.61 -10.78 13.17
CA SER A 163 -18.46 -9.64 12.84
C SER A 163 -18.00 -8.94 11.56
N GLY A 164 -16.89 -9.37 10.96
CA GLY A 164 -16.29 -8.76 9.79
C GLY A 164 -17.08 -8.95 8.51
N VAL A 165 -16.93 -7.97 7.60
CA VAL A 165 -17.44 -8.05 6.22
C VAL A 165 -16.26 -7.99 5.27
N TYR A 166 -16.15 -9.00 4.43
CA TYR A 166 -14.98 -9.26 3.59
C TYR A 166 -15.34 -9.29 2.11
N ILE A 167 -14.40 -8.88 1.26
CA ILE A 167 -14.37 -9.26 -0.15
C ILE A 167 -13.22 -10.23 -0.36
N PHE A 168 -13.48 -11.34 -1.03
CA PHE A 168 -12.48 -12.26 -1.53
C PHE A 168 -12.42 -12.22 -3.05
N THR A 169 -11.22 -11.93 -3.58
CA THR A 169 -10.93 -11.87 -5.01
C THR A 169 -9.95 -12.98 -5.39
N LYS A 170 -9.75 -13.21 -6.68
CA LYS A 170 -8.77 -14.17 -7.22
C LYS A 170 -7.33 -13.95 -6.73
N TYR A 171 -7.00 -12.75 -6.21
CA TYR A 171 -5.67 -12.47 -5.63
C TYR A 171 -5.39 -13.26 -4.37
N ARG A 172 -6.43 -13.60 -3.58
CA ARG A 172 -6.21 -14.44 -2.40
C ARG A 172 -5.88 -15.87 -2.79
N ASN A 173 -6.77 -16.50 -3.50
CA ASN A 173 -6.67 -17.85 -4.11
C ASN A 173 -7.93 -18.05 -4.96
N LYS A 174 -7.89 -19.04 -5.85
CA LYS A 174 -9.08 -19.45 -6.60
C LYS A 174 -10.19 -19.96 -5.67
N ASP A 175 -9.80 -20.64 -4.59
CA ASP A 175 -10.70 -21.25 -3.61
C ASP A 175 -10.36 -20.77 -2.20
N ILE A 176 -11.38 -20.60 -1.38
CA ILE A 176 -11.28 -20.30 0.06
C ILE A 176 -12.15 -21.30 0.85
N VAL A 177 -11.80 -21.51 2.12
CA VAL A 177 -12.60 -22.35 3.03
C VAL A 177 -13.28 -21.44 4.05
N LEU A 178 -14.61 -21.46 4.07
CA LEU A 178 -15.44 -20.66 4.97
C LEU A 178 -16.51 -21.57 5.59
N ASN A 179 -16.81 -21.30 6.86
CA ASN A 179 -17.84 -22.04 7.60
C ASN A 179 -18.72 -21.03 8.37
N GLY A 180 -20.02 -21.13 8.18
CA GLY A 180 -20.99 -20.19 8.74
C GLY A 180 -20.94 -18.81 8.07
N GLY A 181 -21.78 -17.89 8.52
CA GLY A 181 -21.93 -16.58 7.89
C GLY A 181 -22.70 -16.64 6.57
N TRP A 182 -22.55 -15.62 5.73
CA TRP A 182 -23.30 -15.50 4.47
C TRP A 182 -22.39 -15.13 3.32
N ILE A 183 -22.59 -15.78 2.17
CA ILE A 183 -21.93 -15.50 0.90
C ILE A 183 -22.88 -14.75 -0.01
N VAL A 184 -22.35 -13.68 -0.64
CA VAL A 184 -22.92 -13.02 -1.81
C VAL A 184 -21.92 -13.17 -2.95
N GLU A 185 -22.28 -13.93 -3.96
CA GLU A 185 -21.47 -14.10 -5.17
C GLU A 185 -21.77 -12.94 -6.12
N VAL A 186 -20.72 -12.27 -6.59
CA VAL A 186 -20.82 -11.15 -7.52
C VAL A 186 -20.01 -11.46 -8.77
N VAL A 187 -20.67 -11.47 -9.94
CA VAL A 187 -20.04 -11.74 -11.24
C VAL A 187 -20.31 -10.57 -12.15
N ASN A 188 -19.29 -10.02 -12.78
CA ASN A 188 -19.38 -8.82 -13.63
C ASN A 188 -20.12 -7.66 -12.94
N ASN A 189 -19.87 -7.47 -11.65
CA ASN A 189 -20.54 -6.49 -10.79
C ASN A 189 -22.07 -6.68 -10.67
N VAL A 190 -22.57 -7.89 -10.86
CA VAL A 190 -23.98 -8.25 -10.67
C VAL A 190 -24.08 -9.34 -9.61
N VAL A 191 -25.02 -9.19 -8.69
CA VAL A 191 -25.34 -10.21 -7.68
C VAL A 191 -25.84 -11.46 -8.39
N GLY A 192 -25.15 -12.57 -8.21
CA GLY A 192 -25.54 -13.89 -8.71
C GLY A 192 -26.45 -14.61 -7.70
N LYS A 193 -25.84 -15.20 -6.69
CA LYS A 193 -26.55 -15.95 -5.65
C LYS A 193 -26.04 -15.61 -4.24
N THR A 194 -26.91 -15.89 -3.27
CA THR A 194 -26.60 -15.82 -1.84
C THR A 194 -26.77 -17.17 -1.19
N TYR A 195 -25.88 -17.57 -0.28
CA TYR A 195 -25.96 -18.88 0.38
C TYR A 195 -25.10 -18.93 1.65
N LEU A 196 -25.37 -19.94 2.49
CA LEU A 196 -24.54 -20.31 3.63
C LEU A 196 -23.31 -21.10 3.14
N PRO A 197 -22.09 -20.69 3.46
CA PRO A 197 -20.91 -21.47 3.08
C PRO A 197 -20.82 -22.74 3.91
N ALA A 198 -20.46 -23.84 3.26
CA ALA A 198 -20.17 -25.12 3.87
C ALA A 198 -18.85 -25.68 3.30
N GLY A 199 -17.74 -25.17 3.81
CA GLY A 199 -16.41 -25.60 3.38
C GLY A 199 -15.84 -24.78 2.23
N LYS A 200 -15.47 -25.45 1.14
CA LYS A 200 -14.75 -24.83 0.01
C LYS A 200 -15.65 -23.96 -0.86
N ILE A 201 -15.24 -22.70 -1.07
CA ILE A 201 -15.92 -21.73 -1.92
C ILE A 201 -14.97 -21.36 -3.07
N THR A 202 -15.46 -21.47 -4.30
CA THR A 202 -14.72 -21.04 -5.49
C THR A 202 -15.04 -19.58 -5.80
N ILE A 203 -14.00 -18.74 -5.90
CA ILE A 203 -14.15 -17.33 -6.26
C ILE A 203 -14.40 -17.24 -7.78
N PRO A 204 -15.42 -16.50 -8.24
CA PRO A 204 -15.70 -16.33 -9.66
C PRO A 204 -14.54 -15.71 -10.41
N GLU A 205 -14.24 -16.18 -11.63
CA GLU A 205 -13.13 -15.69 -12.45
C GLU A 205 -13.26 -14.18 -12.75
N ASN A 206 -14.46 -13.75 -13.15
CA ASN A 206 -14.78 -12.34 -13.47
C ASN A 206 -15.59 -11.69 -12.35
N GLY A 207 -15.19 -11.94 -11.08
CA GLY A 207 -15.96 -11.43 -9.96
C GLY A 207 -15.26 -11.57 -8.62
N TYR A 208 -16.06 -11.60 -7.59
CA TYR A 208 -15.61 -11.71 -6.20
C TYR A 208 -16.74 -12.26 -5.33
N VAL A 209 -16.39 -12.61 -4.12
CA VAL A 209 -17.33 -13.02 -3.09
C VAL A 209 -17.35 -11.98 -1.98
N ILE A 210 -18.55 -11.49 -1.61
CA ILE A 210 -18.74 -10.74 -0.37
C ILE A 210 -19.09 -11.78 0.71
N TYR A 211 -18.34 -11.78 1.81
CA TYR A 211 -18.59 -12.66 2.93
C TYR A 211 -18.94 -11.85 4.17
N TYR A 212 -20.09 -12.13 4.71
CA TYR A 212 -20.53 -11.66 6.02
C TYR A 212 -20.19 -12.71 7.05
N GLY A 213 -19.37 -12.38 8.03
CA GLY A 213 -19.06 -13.30 9.14
C GLY A 213 -20.31 -13.71 9.91
N PRO A 214 -20.27 -14.80 10.70
CA PRO A 214 -21.46 -15.34 11.36
C PRO A 214 -22.21 -14.40 12.28
N GLN A 215 -21.54 -13.34 12.75
CA GLN A 215 -22.14 -12.30 13.61
C GLN A 215 -22.35 -10.96 12.88
N ALA A 216 -21.96 -10.86 11.58
CA ALA A 216 -22.02 -9.64 10.81
C ALA A 216 -23.42 -9.38 10.21
N ALA A 217 -24.13 -10.43 9.83
CA ALA A 217 -25.48 -10.34 9.23
C ALA A 217 -26.24 -11.65 9.40
N ASP A 218 -27.56 -11.56 9.42
CA ASP A 218 -28.48 -12.68 9.32
C ASP A 218 -29.00 -12.88 7.87
N LYS A 219 -29.80 -13.90 7.68
CA LYS A 219 -30.42 -14.21 6.40
C LYS A 219 -31.27 -13.04 5.88
N ASN A 220 -32.06 -12.43 6.75
CA ASN A 220 -32.98 -11.36 6.39
C ASN A 220 -32.22 -10.13 5.88
N PHE A 221 -31.11 -9.76 6.54
CA PHE A 221 -30.22 -8.67 6.08
C PHE A 221 -29.73 -8.91 4.66
N VAL A 222 -29.26 -10.14 4.36
CA VAL A 222 -28.69 -10.50 3.05
C VAL A 222 -29.76 -10.55 1.98
N ASP A 223 -30.88 -11.21 2.24
CA ASP A 223 -31.97 -11.38 1.27
C ASP A 223 -32.66 -10.06 0.89
N GLN A 224 -32.78 -9.12 1.84
CA GLN A 224 -33.34 -7.81 1.57
C GLN A 224 -32.47 -6.96 0.64
N ARG A 225 -31.15 -7.13 0.69
CA ARG A 225 -30.19 -6.34 -0.09
C ARG A 225 -29.78 -7.02 -1.39
N PHE A 226 -29.30 -8.24 -1.28
CA PHE A 226 -28.58 -8.90 -2.37
C PHE A 226 -29.48 -9.83 -3.19
N LYS A 227 -30.51 -9.25 -3.80
CA LYS A 227 -31.36 -10.00 -4.74
C LYS A 227 -30.57 -10.25 -6.04
N PRO A 228 -30.65 -11.48 -6.61
CA PRO A 228 -30.03 -11.79 -7.90
C PRO A 228 -30.39 -10.77 -8.98
N GLY A 229 -29.41 -10.37 -9.79
CA GLY A 229 -29.57 -9.39 -10.87
C GLY A 229 -29.32 -7.94 -10.47
N ARG A 230 -29.24 -7.60 -9.18
CA ARG A 230 -28.87 -6.24 -8.75
C ARG A 230 -27.41 -5.92 -9.10
N THR A 231 -27.13 -4.71 -9.57
CA THR A 231 -25.77 -4.25 -9.82
C THR A 231 -25.09 -3.81 -8.51
N VAL A 232 -23.78 -4.07 -8.42
CA VAL A 232 -22.94 -3.72 -7.25
C VAL A 232 -21.93 -2.66 -7.64
N GLY A 233 -21.94 -1.52 -6.96
CA GLY A 233 -20.91 -0.51 -7.00
C GLY A 233 -20.12 -0.50 -5.69
N LEU A 234 -18.82 -0.25 -5.76
CA LEU A 234 -17.94 -0.14 -4.61
C LEU A 234 -17.17 1.18 -4.67
N GLU A 235 -17.20 1.96 -3.62
CA GLU A 235 -16.44 3.20 -3.46
C GLU A 235 -15.48 3.07 -2.29
N LEU A 236 -14.18 3.31 -2.55
CA LEU A 236 -13.16 3.28 -1.52
C LEU A 236 -13.24 4.56 -0.69
N VAL A 237 -13.38 4.41 0.63
CA VAL A 237 -13.54 5.51 1.58
C VAL A 237 -12.61 5.33 2.79
N ASP A 238 -12.29 6.44 3.46
CA ASP A 238 -11.56 6.42 4.72
C ASP A 238 -12.49 6.21 5.93
N GLN A 239 -11.92 6.29 7.14
CA GLN A 239 -12.65 6.14 8.41
C GLN A 239 -13.69 7.22 8.65
N THR A 240 -13.68 8.33 7.91
CA THR A 240 -14.70 9.39 7.99
C THR A 240 -15.83 9.17 6.99
N GLY A 241 -15.68 8.19 6.10
CA GLY A 241 -16.58 7.93 4.97
C GLY A 241 -16.31 8.82 3.76
N SER A 242 -15.19 9.57 3.75
CA SER A 242 -14.77 10.37 2.60
C SER A 242 -14.13 9.50 1.54
N SER A 243 -14.49 9.70 0.28
CA SER A 243 -13.85 9.06 -0.88
C SER A 243 -12.68 9.86 -1.45
N ILE A 244 -12.34 10.99 -0.82
CA ILE A 244 -11.27 11.89 -1.24
C ILE A 244 -10.34 12.22 -0.07
N PHE A 245 -9.07 12.51 -0.39
CA PHE A 245 -8.10 13.11 0.53
C PHE A 245 -7.49 14.38 -0.07
N LYS A 246 -6.94 15.24 0.78
CA LYS A 246 -6.27 16.47 0.36
C LYS A 246 -4.79 16.21 0.08
N ALA A 247 -4.33 16.55 -1.11
CA ALA A 247 -2.92 16.57 -1.48
C ALA A 247 -2.49 18.01 -1.86
N GLY A 248 -2.10 18.80 -0.86
CA GLY A 248 -2.02 20.26 -0.97
C GLY A 248 -3.41 20.84 -1.18
N ASP A 249 -3.59 21.65 -2.20
CA ASP A 249 -4.88 22.28 -2.54
C ASP A 249 -5.79 21.41 -3.41
N LYS A 250 -5.37 20.18 -3.74
CA LYS A 250 -6.10 19.29 -4.63
C LYS A 250 -6.87 18.21 -3.87
N ASP A 251 -8.10 17.96 -4.31
CA ASP A 251 -8.88 16.79 -3.93
C ASP A 251 -8.51 15.63 -4.83
N ILE A 252 -8.07 14.53 -4.22
CA ILE A 252 -7.70 13.28 -4.89
C ILE A 252 -8.64 12.19 -4.40
N LYS A 253 -9.23 11.44 -5.32
CA LYS A 253 -10.04 10.29 -4.95
C LYS A 253 -9.17 9.11 -4.52
N TYR A 254 -9.60 8.35 -3.52
CA TYR A 254 -8.92 7.10 -3.15
C TYR A 254 -8.89 6.09 -4.31
N SER A 255 -9.87 6.13 -5.22
CA SER A 255 -9.89 5.34 -6.46
C SER A 255 -8.79 5.70 -7.47
N ASP A 256 -8.17 6.89 -7.34
CA ASP A 256 -7.09 7.35 -8.22
C ASP A 256 -5.70 6.90 -7.74
N ILE A 257 -5.61 6.30 -6.56
CA ILE A 257 -4.37 5.70 -6.06
C ILE A 257 -3.97 4.56 -6.97
N SER A 258 -2.81 4.69 -7.62
CA SER A 258 -2.27 3.64 -8.48
C SER A 258 -1.63 2.52 -7.67
N ASP A 259 -0.87 2.89 -6.64
CA ASP A 259 -0.12 1.97 -5.81
C ASP A 259 -0.09 2.47 -4.35
N MET A 260 -0.15 1.55 -3.39
CA MET A 260 -0.10 1.87 -1.96
C MET A 260 0.60 0.77 -1.20
N ILE A 261 1.52 1.18 -0.35
CA ILE A 261 2.08 0.33 0.69
C ILE A 261 1.66 0.86 2.06
N ALA A 262 1.53 -0.06 3.01
CA ALA A 262 1.19 0.29 4.38
C ALA A 262 2.01 -0.54 5.37
N ALA A 263 2.51 0.13 6.41
CA ALA A 263 3.30 -0.49 7.47
C ALA A 263 3.24 0.40 8.74
N GLY A 264 4.35 1.05 9.10
CA GLY A 264 4.34 2.02 10.19
C GLY A 264 5.26 1.67 11.36
N PRO A 265 5.27 2.52 12.34
CA PRO A 265 4.49 3.76 12.47
C PRO A 265 4.91 4.89 11.52
N MET A 266 4.06 5.91 11.35
CA MET A 266 4.52 7.22 10.91
C MET A 266 5.55 7.72 11.92
N VAL A 267 6.72 8.11 11.43
CA VAL A 267 7.81 8.63 12.28
C VAL A 267 8.00 10.13 12.12
N VAL A 268 7.68 10.68 10.94
CA VAL A 268 7.69 12.13 10.68
C VAL A 268 6.36 12.52 10.04
N LYS A 269 5.75 13.61 10.51
CA LYS A 269 4.58 14.24 9.90
C LYS A 269 4.75 15.76 9.93
N ASN A 270 4.62 16.39 8.78
CA ASN A 270 4.82 17.85 8.61
C ASN A 270 6.16 18.33 9.21
N GLY A 271 7.26 17.60 9.00
CA GLY A 271 8.59 17.90 9.52
C GLY A 271 8.78 17.67 11.02
N LYS A 272 7.77 17.18 11.74
CA LYS A 272 7.83 16.93 13.19
C LYS A 272 8.01 15.45 13.49
N ASN A 273 8.81 15.14 14.51
CA ASN A 273 8.95 13.78 15.04
C ASN A 273 7.66 13.37 15.77
N VAL A 274 6.95 12.38 15.21
CA VAL A 274 5.71 11.82 15.77
C VAL A 274 5.87 10.35 16.20
N ALA A 275 7.12 9.84 16.18
CA ALA A 275 7.40 8.43 16.42
C ALA A 275 6.99 7.97 17.83
N ALA A 276 7.25 8.79 18.88
CA ALA A 276 6.95 8.44 20.26
C ALA A 276 5.45 8.20 20.51
N GLU A 277 4.59 8.95 19.82
CA GLU A 277 3.14 8.79 19.92
C GLU A 277 2.65 7.60 19.07
N ASN A 278 3.04 7.58 17.81
CA ASN A 278 2.49 6.62 16.84
C ASN A 278 2.94 5.17 17.08
N LYS A 279 4.12 4.95 17.68
CA LYS A 279 4.58 3.60 18.03
C LYS A 279 3.73 2.93 19.10
N LYS A 280 2.97 3.67 19.91
CA LYS A 280 2.09 3.14 20.97
C LYS A 280 0.98 2.22 20.40
N ALA A 281 0.63 2.38 19.13
CA ALA A 281 -0.32 1.50 18.45
C ALA A 281 0.24 0.07 18.21
N PHE A 282 1.55 -0.12 18.38
CA PHE A 282 2.23 -1.40 18.15
C PHE A 282 2.56 -2.07 19.48
N LYS A 283 2.34 -3.37 19.60
CA LYS A 283 2.60 -4.15 20.82
C LYS A 283 4.01 -4.73 20.88
N GLU A 284 4.68 -4.88 19.75
CA GLU A 284 5.97 -5.53 19.64
C GLU A 284 7.10 -4.67 20.22
N ALA A 285 7.87 -5.22 21.18
CA ALA A 285 9.01 -4.55 21.82
C ALA A 285 10.04 -4.06 20.79
N LYS A 286 10.26 -4.81 19.71
CA LYS A 286 11.15 -4.38 18.61
C LYS A 286 10.71 -3.08 17.92
N ILE A 287 9.42 -2.70 17.97
CA ILE A 287 8.93 -1.41 17.48
C ILE A 287 8.91 -0.38 18.59
N ASN A 288 8.42 -0.76 19.78
CA ASN A 288 8.21 0.18 20.86
C ASN A 288 9.48 0.67 21.55
N THR A 289 10.46 -0.19 21.78
CA THR A 289 11.61 0.12 22.65
C THR A 289 12.96 -0.15 22.02
N ASN A 290 13.11 -1.18 21.19
CA ASN A 290 14.43 -1.67 20.81
C ASN A 290 15.02 -0.88 19.62
N SER A 291 16.33 -0.70 19.66
CA SER A 291 17.12 -0.41 18.46
C SER A 291 17.26 -1.69 17.64
N ALA A 292 16.91 -1.61 16.35
CA ALA A 292 16.93 -2.75 15.44
C ALA A 292 17.21 -2.28 14.00
N GLN A 293 17.51 -3.23 13.11
CA GLN A 293 17.59 -2.94 11.69
C GLN A 293 16.23 -2.43 11.19
N ARG A 294 16.24 -1.24 10.58
CA ARG A 294 15.06 -0.53 10.07
C ARG A 294 15.15 -0.31 8.58
N SER A 295 13.97 -0.23 7.98
CA SER A 295 13.76 0.38 6.68
C SER A 295 12.75 1.51 6.85
N ALA A 296 12.96 2.61 6.16
CA ALA A 296 12.05 3.75 6.18
C ALA A 296 11.95 4.40 4.80
N ILE A 297 10.82 5.01 4.55
CA ILE A 297 10.55 5.78 3.33
C ILE A 297 9.92 7.11 3.70
N GLY A 298 10.29 8.18 3.00
CA GLY A 298 9.75 9.52 3.25
C GLY A 298 9.82 10.41 2.02
N ILE A 299 9.20 11.57 2.13
CA ILE A 299 9.19 12.62 1.10
C ILE A 299 9.69 13.92 1.67
N THR A 300 10.59 14.61 0.96
CA THR A 300 11.07 15.94 1.33
C THR A 300 10.11 17.03 0.85
N ALA A 301 10.27 18.27 1.38
CA ALA A 301 9.54 19.43 0.88
C ALA A 301 9.83 19.72 -0.61
N ASN A 302 11.03 19.34 -1.09
CA ASN A 302 11.47 19.50 -2.47
C ASN A 302 11.04 18.36 -3.40
N ASN A 303 10.08 17.52 -2.96
CA ASN A 303 9.58 16.38 -3.72
C ASN A 303 10.66 15.34 -4.07
N GLU A 304 11.56 15.05 -3.12
CA GLU A 304 12.51 13.93 -3.21
C GLU A 304 12.03 12.76 -2.36
N LEU A 305 11.86 11.59 -2.97
CA LEU A 305 11.64 10.34 -2.25
C LEU A 305 12.93 9.91 -1.57
N VAL A 306 12.88 9.60 -0.29
CA VAL A 306 14.02 9.18 0.52
C VAL A 306 13.78 7.77 1.03
N MET A 307 14.65 6.83 0.70
CA MET A 307 14.63 5.46 1.21
C MET A 307 15.85 5.24 2.09
N VAL A 308 15.65 4.69 3.27
CA VAL A 308 16.72 4.52 4.28
C VAL A 308 16.72 3.11 4.85
N THR A 309 17.92 2.55 5.05
CA THR A 309 18.12 1.42 5.97
C THR A 309 19.19 1.75 6.99
N CYS A 310 18.91 1.52 8.27
CA CYS A 310 19.84 1.80 9.38
C CYS A 310 19.50 0.96 10.62
N VAL A 311 20.35 1.03 11.66
CA VAL A 311 20.05 0.47 12.98
C VAL A 311 19.64 1.61 13.90
N ALA A 312 18.38 1.62 14.34
CA ALA A 312 17.81 2.69 15.17
C ALA A 312 16.57 2.22 15.94
N ASN A 313 16.19 2.92 17.01
CA ASN A 313 14.83 2.91 17.52
C ASN A 313 13.96 3.89 16.72
N MET A 314 12.66 3.95 16.96
CA MET A 314 11.72 4.75 16.16
C MET A 314 11.97 6.25 16.25
N GLU A 315 12.28 6.77 17.45
CA GLU A 315 12.56 8.19 17.65
C GLU A 315 13.85 8.62 16.94
N LYS A 316 14.86 7.75 16.98
CA LYS A 316 16.13 8.00 16.30
C LYS A 316 15.97 7.90 14.79
N LEU A 317 15.14 6.95 14.30
CA LEU A 317 14.78 6.86 12.90
C LEU A 317 14.09 8.15 12.42
N ALA A 318 13.16 8.71 13.21
CA ALA A 318 12.53 9.99 12.91
C ALA A 318 13.55 11.13 12.80
N GLN A 319 14.52 11.21 13.74
CA GLN A 319 15.60 12.20 13.69
C GLN A 319 16.44 12.08 12.40
N VAL A 320 16.74 10.83 11.98
CA VAL A 320 17.45 10.57 10.71
C VAL A 320 16.64 11.08 9.53
N MET A 321 15.34 10.75 9.45
CA MET A 321 14.48 11.15 8.32
C MET A 321 14.29 12.68 8.26
N ILE A 322 14.14 13.36 9.41
CA ILE A 322 14.07 14.83 9.49
C ILE A 322 15.38 15.46 9.01
N ALA A 323 16.53 14.96 9.48
CA ALA A 323 17.85 15.48 9.07
C ALA A 323 18.14 15.25 7.57
N LEU A 324 17.46 14.28 6.93
CA LEU A 324 17.49 14.06 5.48
C LEU A 324 16.53 14.97 4.71
N GLY A 325 15.77 15.83 5.41
CA GLY A 325 14.84 16.79 4.83
C GLY A 325 13.41 16.29 4.65
N CYS A 326 13.06 15.12 5.19
CA CYS A 326 11.71 14.58 5.05
C CYS A 326 10.69 15.42 5.82
N LYS A 327 9.62 15.81 5.14
CA LYS A 327 8.42 16.40 5.76
C LYS A 327 7.45 15.32 6.25
N ASP A 328 7.38 14.18 5.56
CA ASP A 328 6.61 13.02 5.97
C ASP A 328 7.45 11.77 5.77
N ALA A 329 7.39 10.83 6.74
CA ALA A 329 8.11 9.56 6.65
C ALA A 329 7.47 8.49 7.53
N MET A 330 7.57 7.23 7.09
CA MET A 330 7.09 6.06 7.82
C MET A 330 8.16 4.98 7.90
N ASN A 331 8.11 4.19 8.99
CA ASN A 331 8.85 2.95 9.10
C ASN A 331 8.20 1.87 8.23
N LEU A 332 9.00 1.00 7.68
CA LEU A 332 8.61 -0.19 6.92
C LEU A 332 8.94 -1.46 7.71
N ASP A 333 8.68 -2.64 7.14
CA ASP A 333 9.14 -3.88 7.75
C ASP A 333 10.65 -3.86 7.95
N GLY A 334 11.08 -4.39 9.08
CA GLY A 334 12.46 -4.27 9.56
C GLY A 334 13.15 -5.63 9.78
N GLY A 335 14.25 -5.60 10.52
CA GLY A 335 15.01 -6.81 10.85
C GLY A 335 15.54 -7.51 9.60
N ALA A 336 15.31 -8.82 9.50
CA ALA A 336 15.75 -9.62 8.36
C ALA A 336 15.06 -9.24 7.03
N SER A 337 13.92 -8.54 7.07
CA SER A 337 13.24 -8.06 5.87
C SER A 337 13.87 -6.79 5.29
N SER A 338 14.69 -6.06 6.06
CA SER A 338 15.31 -4.80 5.58
C SER A 338 16.17 -5.03 4.34
N ALA A 339 15.82 -4.33 3.26
CA ALA A 339 16.48 -4.44 1.97
C ALA A 339 16.48 -3.10 1.24
N LEU A 340 17.58 -2.81 0.52
CA LEU A 340 17.69 -1.59 -0.28
C LEU A 340 18.55 -1.86 -1.52
N PHE A 341 18.00 -1.51 -2.68
CA PHE A 341 18.63 -1.64 -3.99
C PHE A 341 18.69 -0.27 -4.68
N VAL A 342 19.75 -0.01 -5.41
CA VAL A 342 19.91 1.18 -6.24
C VAL A 342 20.90 0.96 -7.37
N ASN A 343 20.53 1.33 -8.61
CA ASN A 343 21.42 1.35 -9.76
C ASN A 343 22.27 0.07 -9.91
N GLY A 344 21.65 -1.10 -9.87
CA GLY A 344 22.33 -2.40 -10.03
C GLY A 344 23.00 -2.95 -8.76
N LYS A 345 22.95 -2.24 -7.60
CA LYS A 345 23.61 -2.64 -6.37
C LYS A 345 22.62 -2.92 -5.24
N PHE A 346 22.76 -4.07 -4.59
CA PHE A 346 22.07 -4.41 -3.35
C PHE A 346 22.86 -3.84 -2.17
N VAL A 347 22.64 -2.55 -1.85
CA VAL A 347 23.37 -1.85 -0.78
C VAL A 347 22.98 -2.33 0.61
N LYS A 348 21.79 -2.93 0.74
CA LYS A 348 21.37 -3.74 1.87
C LYS A 348 20.61 -4.96 1.32
N PRO A 349 21.23 -6.16 1.28
CA PRO A 349 20.52 -7.37 0.89
C PRO A 349 19.54 -7.78 1.99
N ALA A 350 18.39 -8.35 1.58
CA ALA A 350 17.42 -8.94 2.50
C ALA A 350 17.99 -10.21 3.14
N GLY A 351 17.69 -10.42 4.42
CA GLY A 351 18.02 -11.66 5.15
C GLY A 351 16.96 -12.75 5.03
N ARG A 352 15.90 -12.53 4.25
CA ARG A 352 14.81 -13.47 3.97
C ARG A 352 14.08 -13.12 2.68
N ASN A 353 13.26 -14.02 2.18
CA ASN A 353 12.30 -13.70 1.12
C ASN A 353 11.27 -12.67 1.62
N LEU A 354 10.76 -11.84 0.71
CA LEU A 354 9.85 -10.73 0.98
C LEU A 354 8.51 -10.93 0.27
N ASN A 355 7.44 -10.46 0.88
CA ASN A 355 6.11 -10.49 0.26
C ASN A 355 5.90 -9.30 -0.70
N THR A 356 6.37 -8.13 -0.33
CA THR A 356 6.11 -6.86 -1.05
C THR A 356 7.33 -5.96 -1.01
N ILE A 357 7.63 -5.30 -2.14
CA ILE A 357 8.62 -4.22 -2.24
C ILE A 357 7.99 -2.97 -2.85
N PHE A 358 8.56 -1.82 -2.55
CA PHE A 358 8.26 -0.55 -3.20
C PHE A 358 9.44 -0.14 -4.07
N MET A 359 9.18 0.32 -5.30
CA MET A 359 10.24 0.55 -6.26
C MET A 359 10.02 1.79 -7.12
N VAL A 360 11.11 2.25 -7.70
CA VAL A 360 11.21 3.32 -8.70
C VAL A 360 11.66 2.71 -10.02
N GLN A 361 10.94 3.03 -11.09
CA GLN A 361 11.24 2.65 -12.48
C GLN A 361 11.55 3.87 -13.35
#